data_6688847310cfd1dfdde56b614926cd9c
#
_entry.id   6688847310cfd1dfdde56b614926cd9c
#
_cell.length_a   1.000
_cell.length_b   1.000
_cell.length_c   1.000
_cell.angle_alpha   90.00
_cell.angle_beta   90.00
_cell.angle_gamma   90.00
#
_symmetry.space_group_name_H-M   'P 1'
#
loop_
_entity.id
_entity.type
_entity.pdbx_description
1 polymer ?
#
loop_
_entity_poly.entity_id
_entity_poly.type
_entity_poly.pdbx_seq_one_letter_code
_entity_poly.pdbx_strand_id
1 'polypeptide(L)'
;MKNPYLPVGATIEKVTVESATIKSFTLAPDEPLSFRTGQFVELTVPGVGEAPFTPSSSHYERDRLELTVMRVGAVTTRLHGMEPGERVGVRGPYGRGYPLEEFEGRGVVICGGGVGLAPLRSLLLTLRHDIDRYARVLLRYGARTPADIIYRAEVERWRRDGKIDVKLTVDRGEASWDGHVGLVTTLLDEPGVDPGRAAAVVCGPPIMMKFTTFKLLDVGFSPRNIYLSMEKNMSCGFGKCGHCRLGTYYACKDGPVFTYEQIKDFREIWD
;
A
#
# COMPACT_ATOMS: atom_id res chain seq x y z
N MET A 1 28.71 9.58 -1.70
CA MET A 1 27.40 9.12 -1.16
C MET A 1 26.44 10.31 -1.22
N LYS A 2 25.24 10.14 -1.78
CA LYS A 2 24.20 11.19 -1.70
C LYS A 2 23.83 11.40 -0.23
N ASN A 3 23.63 12.67 0.16
CA ASN A 3 23.15 12.99 1.51
C ASN A 3 21.70 12.50 1.66
N PRO A 4 21.38 11.55 2.57
CA PRO A 4 20.04 10.99 2.69
C PRO A 4 18.99 11.98 3.26
N TYR A 5 19.43 13.15 3.70
CA TYR A 5 18.55 14.20 4.22
C TYR A 5 18.14 15.22 3.16
N LEU A 6 18.78 15.21 1.99
CA LEU A 6 18.45 16.19 0.94
C LEU A 6 17.43 15.58 -0.02
N PRO A 7 16.23 16.16 -0.13
CA PRO A 7 15.25 15.73 -1.10
C PRO A 7 15.66 16.14 -2.51
N VAL A 8 15.32 15.31 -3.49
CA VAL A 8 15.30 15.66 -4.90
C VAL A 8 14.01 16.43 -5.17
N GLY A 9 14.07 17.52 -5.91
CA GLY A 9 12.89 18.27 -6.31
C GLY A 9 11.98 17.44 -7.22
N ALA A 10 10.67 17.66 -7.13
CA ALA A 10 9.69 17.05 -8.02
C ALA A 10 8.57 18.05 -8.31
N THR A 11 8.04 18.04 -9.53
CA THR A 11 6.89 18.83 -9.94
C THR A 11 5.62 17.99 -9.87
N ILE A 12 4.55 18.52 -9.30
CA ILE A 12 3.23 17.89 -9.39
C ILE A 12 2.74 18.06 -10.84
N GLU A 13 2.62 16.96 -11.58
CA GLU A 13 2.09 17.00 -12.96
C GLU A 13 0.57 16.85 -13.00
N LYS A 14 0.00 16.07 -12.08
CA LYS A 14 -1.43 15.76 -12.05
C LYS A 14 -1.92 15.53 -10.63
N VAL A 15 -3.13 15.97 -10.37
CA VAL A 15 -3.88 15.66 -9.15
C VAL A 15 -5.18 14.98 -9.53
N THR A 16 -5.44 13.80 -8.97
CA THR A 16 -6.68 13.03 -9.19
C THR A 16 -7.42 12.92 -7.86
N VAL A 17 -8.70 13.26 -7.83
CA VAL A 17 -9.55 13.07 -6.67
C VAL A 17 -10.04 11.61 -6.67
N GLU A 18 -9.65 10.85 -5.66
CA GLU A 18 -10.08 9.45 -5.49
C GLU A 18 -11.35 9.35 -4.63
N SER A 19 -11.41 10.15 -3.57
CA SER A 19 -12.58 10.29 -2.69
C SER A 19 -12.59 11.67 -2.03
N ALA A 20 -13.56 11.94 -1.17
CA ALA A 20 -13.66 13.21 -0.43
C ALA A 20 -12.40 13.55 0.39
N THR A 21 -11.63 12.54 0.82
CA THR A 21 -10.46 12.71 1.68
C THR A 21 -9.16 12.17 1.08
N ILE A 22 -9.20 11.58 -0.11
CA ILE A 22 -8.04 10.93 -0.73
C ILE A 22 -7.81 11.52 -2.12
N LYS A 23 -6.55 11.89 -2.39
CA LYS A 23 -6.08 12.35 -3.71
C LYS A 23 -4.84 11.57 -4.14
N SER A 24 -4.71 11.32 -5.43
CA SER A 24 -3.50 10.81 -6.08
C SER A 24 -2.75 11.96 -6.74
N PHE A 25 -1.44 12.02 -6.50
CA PHE A 25 -0.52 13.01 -7.04
C PHE A 25 0.49 12.32 -7.94
N THR A 26 0.49 12.66 -9.23
CA THR A 26 1.54 12.24 -10.16
C THR A 26 2.66 13.28 -10.10
N LEU A 27 3.85 12.85 -9.74
CA LEU A 27 5.03 13.67 -9.58
C LEU A 27 6.04 13.36 -10.70
N ALA A 28 6.69 14.38 -11.23
CA ALA A 28 7.88 14.28 -12.07
C ALA A 28 9.11 14.68 -11.24
N PRO A 29 9.89 13.71 -10.72
CA PRO A 29 11.14 14.02 -10.03
C PRO A 29 12.19 14.59 -11.00
N ASP A 30 13.02 15.52 -10.51
CA ASP A 30 14.11 16.11 -11.31
C ASP A 30 15.19 15.08 -11.70
N GLU A 31 15.25 13.95 -10.99
CA GLU A 31 16.10 12.80 -11.31
C GLU A 31 15.24 11.52 -11.27
N PRO A 32 15.47 10.55 -12.18
CA PRO A 32 14.75 9.27 -12.18
C PRO A 32 14.81 8.58 -10.82
N LEU A 33 13.67 8.12 -10.30
CA LEU A 33 13.57 7.41 -9.04
C LEU A 33 13.27 5.92 -9.30
N SER A 34 14.18 5.06 -8.87
CA SER A 34 13.97 3.61 -8.92
C SER A 34 13.64 3.10 -7.51
N PHE A 35 12.55 2.38 -7.37
CA PHE A 35 12.14 1.77 -6.12
C PHE A 35 11.68 0.32 -6.34
N ARG A 36 11.59 -0.46 -5.27
CA ARG A 36 10.93 -1.77 -5.26
C ARG A 36 9.54 -1.63 -4.68
N THR A 37 8.57 -2.35 -5.20
CA THR A 37 7.20 -2.32 -4.65
C THR A 37 7.19 -2.67 -3.16
N GLY A 38 6.48 -1.87 -2.36
CA GLY A 38 6.48 -1.95 -0.90
C GLY A 38 7.50 -1.04 -0.20
N GLN A 39 8.50 -0.48 -0.89
CA GLN A 39 9.33 0.60 -0.36
C GLN A 39 8.55 1.90 -0.27
N PHE A 40 9.04 2.85 0.52
CA PHE A 40 8.43 4.17 0.68
C PHE A 40 9.41 5.31 0.37
N VAL A 41 8.87 6.49 0.19
CA VAL A 41 9.60 7.76 0.07
C VAL A 41 9.12 8.73 1.15
N GLU A 42 9.99 9.65 1.56
CA GLU A 42 9.59 10.83 2.33
C GLU A 42 9.28 11.96 1.36
N LEU A 43 8.05 12.44 1.40
CA LEU A 43 7.60 13.58 0.62
C LEU A 43 7.72 14.84 1.46
N THR A 44 8.51 15.80 0.99
CA THR A 44 8.68 17.13 1.60
C THR A 44 7.72 18.12 0.98
N VAL A 45 6.88 18.74 1.79
CA VAL A 45 6.09 19.91 1.40
C VAL A 45 6.79 21.16 1.93
N PRO A 46 7.30 22.05 1.05
CA PRO A 46 8.08 23.21 1.47
C PRO A 46 7.37 24.07 2.50
N GLY A 47 8.09 24.42 3.59
CA GLY A 47 7.59 25.25 4.67
C GLY A 47 6.64 24.56 5.66
N VAL A 48 6.33 23.25 5.47
CA VAL A 48 5.40 22.50 6.33
C VAL A 48 6.06 21.28 6.98
N GLY A 49 6.78 20.47 6.21
CA GLY A 49 7.44 19.28 6.73
C GLY A 49 7.46 18.10 5.76
N GLU A 50 7.70 16.91 6.30
CA GLU A 50 7.80 15.66 5.55
C GLU A 50 6.82 14.62 6.09
N ALA A 51 6.44 13.68 5.21
CA ALA A 51 5.68 12.49 5.59
C ALA A 51 6.03 11.31 4.67
N PRO A 52 6.00 10.06 5.20
CA PRO A 52 6.29 8.85 4.44
C PRO A 52 5.09 8.40 3.61
N PHE A 53 5.35 8.04 2.36
CA PHE A 53 4.35 7.45 1.46
C PHE A 53 4.95 6.32 0.65
N THR A 54 4.24 5.20 0.55
CA THR A 54 4.57 4.15 -0.41
C THR A 54 4.08 4.56 -1.79
N PRO A 55 4.94 4.53 -2.83
CA PRO A 55 4.52 4.78 -4.20
C PRO A 55 3.38 3.86 -4.63
N SER A 56 2.37 4.45 -5.25
CA SER A 56 1.22 3.72 -5.82
C SER A 56 1.37 3.45 -7.32
N SER A 57 2.36 4.07 -7.98
CA SER A 57 2.74 3.78 -9.37
C SER A 57 3.47 2.45 -9.51
N SER A 58 3.60 1.99 -10.75
CA SER A 58 4.43 0.83 -11.09
C SER A 58 5.91 1.13 -10.82
N HIS A 59 6.65 0.18 -10.25
CA HIS A 59 8.09 0.31 -10.06
C HIS A 59 8.88 0.22 -11.38
N TYR A 60 8.23 -0.15 -12.47
CA TYR A 60 8.80 -0.10 -13.81
C TYR A 60 8.86 1.32 -14.40
N GLU A 61 8.01 2.24 -13.89
CA GLU A 61 8.06 3.66 -14.23
C GLU A 61 9.11 4.36 -13.36
N ARG A 62 10.05 5.06 -14.00
CA ARG A 62 11.17 5.72 -13.31
C ARG A 62 11.13 7.23 -13.41
N ASP A 63 10.46 7.75 -14.43
CA ASP A 63 10.38 9.19 -14.72
C ASP A 63 9.20 9.84 -14.00
N ARG A 64 8.27 9.04 -13.49
CA ARG A 64 7.09 9.47 -12.73
C ARG A 64 6.91 8.66 -11.47
N LEU A 65 6.40 9.32 -10.46
CA LEU A 65 6.06 8.73 -9.18
C LEU A 65 4.62 9.11 -8.84
N GLU A 66 3.75 8.14 -8.57
CA GLU A 66 2.41 8.44 -8.06
C GLU A 66 2.33 8.13 -6.57
N LEU A 67 1.81 9.10 -5.80
CA LEU A 67 1.54 8.98 -4.38
C LEU A 67 0.06 9.22 -4.14
N THR A 68 -0.62 8.32 -3.45
CA THR A 68 -2.02 8.47 -3.07
C THR A 68 -2.12 8.72 -1.58
N VAL A 69 -2.70 9.85 -1.23
CA VAL A 69 -2.57 10.48 0.07
C VAL A 69 -3.95 10.77 0.67
N MET A 70 -4.18 10.27 1.87
CA MET A 70 -5.33 10.64 2.69
C MET A 70 -5.02 11.91 3.49
N ARG A 71 -5.96 12.84 3.54
CA ARG A 71 -5.83 14.10 4.30
C ARG A 71 -6.07 13.85 5.79
N VAL A 72 -5.00 13.83 6.58
CA VAL A 72 -5.06 13.53 8.03
C VAL A 72 -4.25 14.48 8.93
N GLY A 73 -3.25 15.19 8.40
CA GLY A 73 -2.35 16.05 9.19
C GLY A 73 -1.91 17.28 8.42
N ALA A 74 -0.98 18.07 8.98
CA ALA A 74 -0.54 19.35 8.41
C ALA A 74 0.05 19.16 6.99
N VAL A 75 1.00 18.22 6.82
CA VAL A 75 1.65 17.95 5.53
C VAL A 75 0.61 17.54 4.48
N THR A 76 -0.24 16.56 4.81
CA THR A 76 -1.25 16.05 3.87
C THR A 76 -2.34 17.09 3.58
N THR A 77 -2.70 17.95 4.54
CA THR A 77 -3.66 19.04 4.32
C THR A 77 -3.08 20.09 3.36
N ARG A 78 -1.81 20.50 3.53
CA ARG A 78 -1.17 21.44 2.60
C ARG A 78 -1.02 20.80 1.22
N LEU A 79 -0.60 19.55 1.13
CA LEU A 79 -0.48 18.82 -0.13
C LEU A 79 -1.82 18.74 -0.88
N HIS A 80 -2.93 18.49 -0.19
CA HIS A 80 -4.27 18.46 -0.78
C HIS A 80 -4.72 19.81 -1.36
N GLY A 81 -4.13 20.93 -0.91
CA GLY A 81 -4.37 22.25 -1.48
C GLY A 81 -3.40 22.62 -2.61
N MET A 82 -2.48 21.74 -2.97
CA MET A 82 -1.53 21.99 -4.06
C MET A 82 -2.11 21.56 -5.41
N GLU A 83 -1.63 22.24 -6.46
CA GLU A 83 -2.09 22.06 -7.84
C GLU A 83 -0.94 21.65 -8.78
N PRO A 84 -1.26 21.17 -9.99
CA PRO A 84 -0.24 20.92 -11.01
C PRO A 84 0.65 22.16 -11.25
N GLY A 85 1.96 21.93 -11.38
CA GLY A 85 2.99 22.96 -11.51
C GLY A 85 3.69 23.32 -10.21
N GLU A 86 3.09 23.04 -9.04
CA GLU A 86 3.73 23.28 -7.74
C GLU A 86 4.84 22.27 -7.45
N ARG A 87 5.78 22.66 -6.58
CA ARG A 87 7.01 21.91 -6.29
C ARG A 87 6.94 21.26 -4.92
N VAL A 88 7.40 20.02 -4.86
CA VAL A 88 7.63 19.23 -3.64
C VAL A 88 9.05 18.64 -3.64
N GLY A 89 9.47 18.06 -2.55
CA GLY A 89 10.71 17.30 -2.46
C GLY A 89 10.44 15.82 -2.24
N VAL A 90 11.30 14.95 -2.76
CA VAL A 90 11.21 13.49 -2.55
C VAL A 90 12.58 12.97 -2.17
N ARG A 91 12.66 12.23 -1.09
CA ARG A 91 13.88 11.51 -0.70
C ARG A 91 13.59 10.03 -0.43
N GLY A 92 14.55 9.19 -0.71
CA GLY A 92 14.41 7.73 -0.69
C GLY A 92 14.84 7.12 -2.03
N PRO A 93 14.38 5.91 -2.38
CA PRO A 93 13.44 5.08 -1.61
C PRO A 93 14.09 4.49 -0.35
N TYR A 94 13.26 4.21 0.63
CA TYR A 94 13.66 3.63 1.91
C TYR A 94 12.92 2.33 2.20
N GLY A 95 13.45 1.59 3.17
CA GLY A 95 12.83 0.35 3.62
C GLY A 95 13.03 -0.83 2.69
N ARG A 96 12.36 -1.93 3.02
CA ARG A 96 12.37 -3.19 2.27
C ARG A 96 11.04 -3.37 1.53
N GLY A 97 11.13 -3.77 0.27
CA GLY A 97 9.97 -4.11 -0.55
C GLY A 97 9.49 -5.55 -0.34
N TYR A 98 8.46 -5.91 -1.09
CA TYR A 98 7.97 -7.29 -1.12
C TYR A 98 8.99 -8.22 -1.78
N PRO A 99 9.16 -9.47 -1.26
CA PRO A 99 10.04 -10.48 -1.84
C PRO A 99 9.34 -11.18 -3.01
N LEU A 100 9.28 -10.54 -4.17
CA LEU A 100 8.53 -11.02 -5.34
C LEU A 100 8.98 -12.42 -5.78
N GLU A 101 10.26 -12.72 -5.62
CA GLU A 101 10.85 -14.01 -5.96
C GLU A 101 10.26 -15.16 -5.10
N GLU A 102 9.88 -14.86 -3.85
CA GLU A 102 9.22 -15.82 -2.97
C GLU A 102 7.74 -16.07 -3.34
N PHE A 103 7.16 -15.20 -4.17
CA PHE A 103 5.77 -15.31 -4.61
C PHE A 103 5.63 -16.13 -5.90
N GLU A 104 6.72 -16.38 -6.64
CA GLU A 104 6.71 -17.10 -7.91
C GLU A 104 6.15 -18.52 -7.76
N GLY A 105 5.33 -18.91 -8.73
CA GLY A 105 4.64 -20.20 -8.74
C GLY A 105 3.56 -20.37 -7.66
N ARG A 106 3.31 -19.33 -6.85
CA ARG A 106 2.35 -19.38 -5.72
C ARG A 106 1.09 -18.58 -6.03
N GLY A 107 0.02 -18.87 -5.30
CA GLY A 107 -1.12 -17.97 -5.19
C GLY A 107 -0.75 -16.75 -4.35
N VAL A 108 -1.19 -15.55 -4.76
CA VAL A 108 -0.96 -14.30 -4.01
C VAL A 108 -2.31 -13.66 -3.69
N VAL A 109 -2.67 -13.61 -2.41
CA VAL A 109 -3.91 -13.00 -1.91
C VAL A 109 -3.59 -11.63 -1.36
N ILE A 110 -4.13 -10.59 -1.95
CA ILE A 110 -3.92 -9.19 -1.55
C ILE A 110 -5.18 -8.68 -0.86
N CYS A 111 -5.06 -8.29 0.40
CA CYS A 111 -6.14 -7.79 1.23
C CYS A 111 -5.93 -6.30 1.52
N GLY A 112 -6.77 -5.44 0.95
CA GLY A 112 -6.70 -3.99 1.13
C GLY A 112 -7.90 -3.42 1.86
N GLY A 113 -7.69 -2.34 2.63
CA GLY A 113 -8.78 -1.58 3.25
C GLY A 113 -8.62 -0.07 3.09
N GLY A 114 -9.62 0.62 2.55
CA GLY A 114 -9.61 2.05 2.35
C GLY A 114 -8.37 2.52 1.58
N VAL A 115 -7.64 3.52 2.11
CA VAL A 115 -6.40 4.03 1.50
C VAL A 115 -5.28 2.99 1.44
N GLY A 116 -5.35 1.88 2.20
CA GLY A 116 -4.37 0.79 2.15
C GLY A 116 -4.28 0.09 0.79
N LEU A 117 -5.22 0.33 -0.14
CA LEU A 117 -5.05 -0.09 -1.53
C LEU A 117 -3.93 0.68 -2.24
N ALA A 118 -3.60 1.89 -1.81
CA ALA A 118 -2.56 2.71 -2.44
C ALA A 118 -1.17 2.06 -2.41
N PRO A 119 -0.61 1.67 -1.24
CA PRO A 119 0.65 0.93 -1.20
C PRO A 119 0.58 -0.45 -1.88
N LEU A 120 -0.60 -1.08 -1.91
CA LEU A 120 -0.80 -2.37 -2.58
C LEU A 120 -0.89 -2.24 -4.11
N ARG A 121 -1.24 -1.06 -4.64
CA ARG A 121 -1.41 -0.85 -6.08
C ARG A 121 -0.10 -1.07 -6.85
N SER A 122 1.02 -0.59 -6.33
CA SER A 122 2.34 -0.85 -6.95
C SER A 122 2.61 -2.35 -7.06
N LEU A 123 2.30 -3.13 -6.02
CA LEU A 123 2.41 -4.59 -6.04
C LEU A 123 1.45 -5.20 -7.08
N LEU A 124 0.17 -4.80 -7.08
CA LEU A 124 -0.83 -5.30 -8.04
C LEU A 124 -0.42 -5.03 -9.50
N LEU A 125 0.10 -3.84 -9.79
CA LEU A 125 0.60 -3.49 -11.13
C LEU A 125 1.79 -4.39 -11.53
N THR A 126 2.69 -4.69 -10.59
CA THR A 126 3.82 -5.59 -10.81
C THR A 126 3.37 -7.02 -11.07
N LEU A 127 2.54 -7.57 -10.17
CA LEU A 127 2.02 -8.94 -10.33
C LEU A 127 1.19 -9.10 -11.61
N ARG A 128 0.46 -8.06 -12.01
CA ARG A 128 -0.32 -8.05 -13.25
C ARG A 128 0.56 -7.97 -14.50
N HIS A 129 1.68 -7.25 -14.44
CA HIS A 129 2.65 -7.18 -15.52
C HIS A 129 3.31 -8.54 -15.75
N ASP A 130 3.69 -9.21 -14.65
CA ASP A 130 4.39 -10.48 -14.67
C ASP A 130 3.45 -11.65 -14.33
N ILE A 131 2.18 -11.60 -14.75
CA ILE A 131 1.10 -12.48 -14.26
C ILE A 131 1.42 -13.96 -14.44
N ASP A 132 2.11 -14.33 -15.51
CA ASP A 132 2.46 -15.72 -15.84
C ASP A 132 3.47 -16.34 -14.86
N ARG A 133 4.12 -15.52 -14.01
CA ARG A 133 5.02 -16.01 -12.95
C ARG A 133 4.29 -16.50 -11.70
N TYR A 134 3.00 -16.21 -11.56
CA TYR A 134 2.20 -16.49 -10.37
C TYR A 134 1.08 -17.47 -10.70
N ALA A 135 0.80 -18.42 -9.79
CA ALA A 135 -0.25 -19.40 -10.02
C ALA A 135 -1.64 -18.73 -10.06
N ARG A 136 -1.87 -17.73 -9.22
CA ARG A 136 -3.11 -16.93 -9.18
C ARG A 136 -2.88 -15.65 -8.39
N VAL A 137 -3.47 -14.54 -8.83
CA VAL A 137 -3.45 -13.27 -8.09
C VAL A 137 -4.89 -12.88 -7.74
N LEU A 138 -5.12 -12.60 -6.45
CA LEU A 138 -6.43 -12.29 -5.91
C LEU A 138 -6.39 -10.97 -5.16
N LEU A 139 -7.35 -10.08 -5.44
CA LEU A 139 -7.57 -8.85 -4.67
C LEU A 139 -8.87 -8.99 -3.87
N ARG A 140 -8.78 -8.77 -2.57
CA ARG A 140 -9.88 -8.66 -1.62
C ARG A 140 -9.84 -7.25 -1.04
N TYR A 141 -10.74 -6.39 -1.46
CA TYR A 141 -10.68 -4.97 -1.10
C TYR A 141 -11.97 -4.52 -0.44
N GLY A 142 -11.84 -3.87 0.70
CA GLY A 142 -12.93 -3.29 1.48
C GLY A 142 -12.84 -1.76 1.57
N ALA A 143 -13.98 -1.08 1.48
CA ALA A 143 -14.12 0.35 1.73
C ALA A 143 -15.32 0.61 2.66
N ARG A 144 -15.44 1.81 3.22
CA ARG A 144 -16.57 2.15 4.10
C ARG A 144 -17.88 2.23 3.33
N THR A 145 -17.84 2.92 2.17
CA THR A 145 -18.96 3.10 1.25
C THR A 145 -18.49 2.95 -0.19
N PRO A 146 -19.38 2.80 -1.17
CA PRO A 146 -19.01 2.78 -2.58
C PRO A 146 -18.24 4.03 -3.03
N ALA A 147 -18.52 5.19 -2.44
CA ALA A 147 -17.82 6.45 -2.75
C ALA A 147 -16.37 6.49 -2.22
N ASP A 148 -16.01 5.63 -1.27
CA ASP A 148 -14.68 5.53 -0.69
C ASP A 148 -13.77 4.53 -1.44
N ILE A 149 -14.27 3.84 -2.47
CA ILE A 149 -13.49 2.95 -3.32
C ILE A 149 -12.55 3.79 -4.18
N ILE A 150 -11.25 3.72 -3.89
CA ILE A 150 -10.22 4.41 -4.67
C ILE A 150 -9.84 3.61 -5.93
N TYR A 151 -9.29 4.29 -6.95
CA TYR A 151 -8.94 3.70 -8.25
C TYR A 151 -10.09 2.96 -8.92
N ARG A 152 -11.31 3.40 -8.72
CA ARG A 152 -12.55 2.69 -9.12
C ARG A 152 -12.50 2.19 -10.57
N ALA A 153 -12.15 3.07 -11.51
CA ALA A 153 -12.09 2.71 -12.94
C ALA A 153 -11.01 1.65 -13.23
N GLU A 154 -9.90 1.67 -12.48
CA GLU A 154 -8.81 0.70 -12.64
C GLU A 154 -9.19 -0.66 -12.04
N VAL A 155 -9.76 -0.67 -10.86
CA VAL A 155 -10.26 -1.88 -10.18
C VAL A 155 -11.35 -2.56 -11.02
N GLU A 156 -12.28 -1.81 -11.60
CA GLU A 156 -13.29 -2.34 -12.50
C GLU A 156 -12.69 -2.90 -13.80
N ARG A 157 -11.63 -2.30 -14.31
CA ARG A 157 -10.89 -2.83 -15.45
C ARG A 157 -10.22 -4.16 -15.11
N TRP A 158 -9.56 -4.28 -13.94
CA TRP A 158 -8.95 -5.53 -13.48
C TRP A 158 -9.98 -6.63 -13.29
N ARG A 159 -11.16 -6.29 -12.77
CA ARG A 159 -12.29 -7.23 -12.62
C ARG A 159 -12.76 -7.77 -13.96
N ARG A 160 -12.83 -6.90 -15.00
CA ARG A 160 -13.30 -7.29 -16.34
C ARG A 160 -12.28 -8.10 -17.13
N ASP A 161 -11.00 -7.78 -17.04
CA ASP A 161 -9.96 -8.49 -17.81
C ASP A 161 -9.60 -9.86 -17.20
N GLY A 162 -10.02 -10.12 -15.97
CA GLY A 162 -9.93 -11.42 -15.31
C GLY A 162 -8.52 -11.90 -14.99
N LYS A 163 -7.47 -11.09 -15.22
CA LYS A 163 -6.10 -11.44 -14.85
C LYS A 163 -5.90 -11.50 -13.34
N ILE A 164 -6.63 -10.66 -12.61
CA ILE A 164 -6.69 -10.63 -11.16
C ILE A 164 -8.12 -10.99 -10.74
N ASP A 165 -8.28 -11.95 -9.84
CA ASP A 165 -9.57 -12.28 -9.24
C ASP A 165 -9.93 -11.22 -8.19
N VAL A 166 -10.80 -10.28 -8.57
CA VAL A 166 -11.16 -9.12 -7.74
C VAL A 166 -12.50 -9.34 -7.06
N LYS A 167 -12.51 -9.29 -5.71
CA LYS A 167 -13.73 -9.18 -4.91
C LYS A 167 -13.70 -7.89 -4.09
N LEU A 168 -14.80 -7.14 -4.15
CA LEU A 168 -14.99 -5.87 -3.43
C LEU A 168 -16.07 -6.04 -2.37
N THR A 169 -15.93 -5.30 -1.27
CA THR A 169 -16.96 -5.15 -0.24
C THR A 169 -17.01 -3.73 0.28
N VAL A 170 -18.15 -3.33 0.80
CA VAL A 170 -18.30 -2.07 1.53
C VAL A 170 -18.93 -2.35 2.89
N ASP A 171 -18.57 -1.56 3.92
CA ASP A 171 -19.17 -1.71 5.25
C ASP A 171 -20.66 -1.29 5.21
N ARG A 172 -20.98 -0.31 4.37
CA ARG A 172 -22.34 0.21 4.16
C ARG A 172 -22.61 0.37 2.67
N GLY A 173 -23.59 -0.38 2.17
CA GLY A 173 -24.09 -0.23 0.81
C GLY A 173 -24.97 1.01 0.67
N GLU A 174 -25.10 1.50 -0.56
CA GLU A 174 -26.06 2.51 -1.01
C GLU A 174 -27.07 1.85 -1.96
N ALA A 175 -28.18 2.53 -2.27
CA ALA A 175 -29.23 1.97 -3.12
C ALA A 175 -28.74 1.52 -4.52
N SER A 176 -27.67 2.13 -5.02
CA SER A 176 -27.04 1.78 -6.31
C SER A 176 -25.94 0.71 -6.19
N TRP A 177 -25.65 0.21 -4.98
CA TRP A 177 -24.62 -0.78 -4.74
C TRP A 177 -25.20 -2.19 -4.83
N ASP A 178 -24.79 -2.95 -5.84
CA ASP A 178 -25.15 -4.34 -6.09
C ASP A 178 -24.10 -5.36 -5.63
N GLY A 179 -22.95 -4.85 -5.09
CA GLY A 179 -21.85 -5.67 -4.61
C GLY A 179 -22.06 -6.19 -3.18
N HIS A 180 -21.05 -6.89 -2.68
CA HIS A 180 -21.06 -7.44 -1.32
C HIS A 180 -21.05 -6.31 -0.26
N VAL A 181 -21.81 -6.50 0.82
CA VAL A 181 -21.83 -5.63 2.01
C VAL A 181 -21.35 -6.43 3.21
N GLY A 182 -20.28 -5.96 3.86
CA GLY A 182 -19.65 -6.63 4.99
C GLY A 182 -18.17 -6.28 5.11
N LEU A 183 -17.53 -6.79 6.14
CA LEU A 183 -16.09 -6.59 6.36
C LEU A 183 -15.26 -7.36 5.31
N VAL A 184 -14.07 -6.86 5.01
CA VAL A 184 -13.15 -7.51 4.05
C VAL A 184 -12.79 -8.95 4.45
N THR A 185 -12.84 -9.28 5.73
CA THR A 185 -12.60 -10.63 6.26
C THR A 185 -13.60 -11.66 5.74
N THR A 186 -14.84 -11.27 5.44
CA THR A 186 -15.84 -12.18 4.88
C THR A 186 -15.52 -12.63 3.45
N LEU A 187 -14.70 -11.86 2.72
CA LEU A 187 -14.21 -12.24 1.39
C LEU A 187 -13.15 -13.33 1.44
N LEU A 188 -12.71 -13.74 2.63
CA LEU A 188 -11.70 -14.77 2.88
C LEU A 188 -12.27 -16.09 3.42
N ASP A 189 -13.59 -16.21 3.56
CA ASP A 189 -14.23 -17.48 3.95
C ASP A 189 -13.86 -18.61 2.97
N GLU A 190 -13.76 -18.24 1.69
CA GLU A 190 -13.19 -19.08 0.64
C GLU A 190 -12.01 -18.34 0.01
N PRO A 191 -10.78 -18.58 0.44
CA PRO A 191 -9.62 -17.81 -0.02
C PRO A 191 -9.33 -17.95 -1.53
N GLY A 192 -9.82 -19.03 -2.16
CA GLY A 192 -9.68 -19.26 -3.60
C GLY A 192 -8.29 -19.74 -4.03
N VAL A 193 -7.43 -20.09 -3.08
CA VAL A 193 -6.09 -20.66 -3.22
C VAL A 193 -5.86 -21.67 -2.11
N ASP A 194 -4.86 -22.56 -2.28
CA ASP A 194 -4.34 -23.40 -1.20
C ASP A 194 -3.47 -22.54 -0.26
N PRO A 195 -3.90 -22.30 1.01
CA PRO A 195 -3.14 -21.47 1.95
C PRO A 195 -1.72 -21.97 2.22
N GLY A 196 -1.49 -23.27 2.13
CA GLY A 196 -0.18 -23.88 2.31
C GLY A 196 0.81 -23.52 1.19
N ARG A 197 0.29 -23.14 0.01
CA ARG A 197 1.06 -22.82 -1.20
C ARG A 197 0.85 -21.38 -1.67
N ALA A 198 0.30 -20.53 -0.83
CA ALA A 198 0.02 -19.14 -1.16
C ALA A 198 0.74 -18.18 -0.22
N ALA A 199 0.89 -16.93 -0.67
CA ALA A 199 1.26 -15.79 0.14
C ALA A 199 0.07 -14.85 0.29
N ALA A 200 -0.09 -14.22 1.46
CA ALA A 200 -1.08 -13.19 1.70
C ALA A 200 -0.39 -11.87 2.01
N VAL A 201 -0.89 -10.77 1.46
CA VAL A 201 -0.38 -9.41 1.68
C VAL A 201 -1.52 -8.55 2.21
N VAL A 202 -1.31 -7.87 3.33
CA VAL A 202 -2.35 -7.09 4.00
C VAL A 202 -1.89 -5.66 4.22
N CYS A 203 -2.72 -4.68 3.86
CA CYS A 203 -2.51 -3.27 4.16
C CYS A 203 -3.84 -2.54 4.34
N GLY A 204 -3.92 -1.69 5.35
CA GLY A 204 -5.11 -0.91 5.68
C GLY A 204 -5.11 -0.43 7.12
N PRO A 205 -6.25 0.02 7.65
CA PRO A 205 -6.36 0.42 9.05
C PRO A 205 -5.91 -0.70 10.01
N PRO A 206 -5.24 -0.39 11.14
CA PRO A 206 -4.69 -1.40 12.05
C PRO A 206 -5.71 -2.46 12.49
N ILE A 207 -6.92 -2.03 12.80
CA ILE A 207 -8.01 -2.94 13.21
C ILE A 207 -8.40 -3.93 12.10
N MET A 208 -8.47 -3.46 10.83
CA MET A 208 -8.72 -4.30 9.67
C MET A 208 -7.56 -5.27 9.45
N MET A 209 -6.31 -4.81 9.51
CA MET A 209 -5.12 -5.66 9.36
C MET A 209 -5.10 -6.77 10.40
N LYS A 210 -5.41 -6.44 11.67
CA LYS A 210 -5.51 -7.40 12.78
C LYS A 210 -6.49 -8.53 12.47
N PHE A 211 -7.74 -8.20 12.20
CA PHE A 211 -8.78 -9.21 11.96
C PHE A 211 -8.57 -9.97 10.65
N THR A 212 -8.05 -9.31 9.61
CA THR A 212 -7.69 -9.98 8.36
C THR A 212 -6.55 -11.00 8.58
N THR A 213 -5.54 -10.63 9.37
CA THR A 213 -4.45 -11.54 9.74
C THR A 213 -4.97 -12.76 10.49
N PHE A 214 -5.83 -12.57 11.48
CA PHE A 214 -6.42 -13.69 12.23
C PHE A 214 -7.29 -14.59 11.34
N LYS A 215 -8.09 -13.98 10.46
CA LYS A 215 -8.86 -14.74 9.48
C LYS A 215 -7.99 -15.56 8.53
N LEU A 216 -6.87 -15.01 8.08
CA LEU A 216 -5.90 -15.73 7.23
C LEU A 216 -5.28 -16.93 7.98
N LEU A 217 -4.96 -16.77 9.27
CA LEU A 217 -4.49 -17.88 10.10
C LEU A 217 -5.56 -18.97 10.25
N ASP A 218 -6.81 -18.58 10.52
CA ASP A 218 -7.94 -19.50 10.69
C ASP A 218 -8.21 -20.33 9.42
N VAL A 219 -8.04 -19.72 8.24
CA VAL A 219 -8.19 -20.46 6.95
C VAL A 219 -6.91 -21.19 6.53
N GLY A 220 -5.86 -21.21 7.36
CA GLY A 220 -4.69 -22.09 7.21
C GLY A 220 -3.42 -21.45 6.64
N PHE A 221 -3.35 -20.13 6.51
CA PHE A 221 -2.07 -19.47 6.15
C PHE A 221 -1.07 -19.57 7.30
N SER A 222 0.18 -19.90 6.96
CA SER A 222 1.28 -19.85 7.94
C SER A 222 1.67 -18.38 8.22
N PRO A 223 2.02 -18.02 9.48
CA PRO A 223 2.49 -16.67 9.84
C PRO A 223 3.63 -16.14 8.95
N ARG A 224 4.51 -17.00 8.47
CA ARG A 224 5.62 -16.67 7.56
C ARG A 224 5.17 -16.27 6.16
N ASN A 225 3.95 -16.66 5.77
CA ASN A 225 3.37 -16.40 4.46
C ASN A 225 2.36 -15.24 4.47
N ILE A 226 2.19 -14.56 5.61
CA ILE A 226 1.34 -13.36 5.75
C ILE A 226 2.25 -12.16 5.87
N TYR A 227 2.22 -11.28 4.87
CA TYR A 227 3.02 -10.06 4.78
C TYR A 227 2.16 -8.86 5.13
N LEU A 228 2.62 -8.06 6.06
CA LEU A 228 1.94 -6.86 6.55
C LEU A 228 2.74 -5.63 6.10
N SER A 229 2.08 -4.68 5.45
CA SER A 229 2.65 -3.37 5.17
C SER A 229 2.31 -2.44 6.33
N MET A 230 3.30 -2.23 7.20
CA MET A 230 3.13 -1.52 8.46
C MET A 230 3.30 -0.01 8.30
N GLU A 231 2.46 0.74 9.00
CA GLU A 231 2.57 2.19 9.12
C GLU A 231 3.10 2.56 10.50
N LYS A 232 4.10 3.43 10.55
CA LYS A 232 4.63 4.04 11.79
C LYS A 232 5.08 5.47 11.48
N ASN A 233 5.09 6.32 12.51
CA ASN A 233 5.65 7.67 12.39
C ASN A 233 7.14 7.60 11.99
N MET A 234 7.50 8.26 10.92
CA MET A 234 8.86 8.28 10.41
C MET A 234 9.36 9.73 10.32
N SER A 235 10.65 9.94 10.56
CA SER A 235 11.29 11.26 10.44
C SER A 235 12.59 11.17 9.64
N CYS A 236 13.47 10.20 9.93
CA CYS A 236 14.72 10.10 9.17
C CYS A 236 14.57 9.25 7.90
N GLY A 237 13.74 8.21 7.91
CA GLY A 237 13.54 7.29 6.80
C GLY A 237 14.54 6.12 6.70
N PHE A 238 15.65 6.13 7.47
CA PHE A 238 16.75 5.15 7.31
C PHE A 238 17.31 4.58 8.62
N GLY A 239 16.47 4.50 9.68
CA GLY A 239 16.80 3.75 10.91
C GLY A 239 17.68 4.49 11.91
N LYS A 240 17.72 5.83 11.91
CA LYS A 240 18.59 6.63 12.81
C LYS A 240 17.86 7.20 14.03
N CYS A 241 16.67 7.77 13.84
CA CYS A 241 15.98 8.54 14.90
C CYS A 241 15.21 7.69 15.90
N GLY A 242 14.80 6.47 15.53
CA GLY A 242 14.05 5.55 16.41
C GLY A 242 12.54 5.75 16.44
N HIS A 243 11.96 6.79 15.80
CA HIS A 243 10.52 7.06 15.83
C HIS A 243 9.66 5.92 15.26
N CYS A 244 10.17 5.21 14.25
CA CYS A 244 9.44 4.11 13.60
C CYS A 244 9.73 2.74 14.23
N ARG A 245 10.13 2.70 15.49
CA ARG A 245 10.47 1.46 16.18
C ARG A 245 9.25 0.54 16.32
N LEU A 246 9.46 -0.73 16.02
CA LEU A 246 8.50 -1.81 16.17
C LEU A 246 9.24 -2.99 16.83
N GLY A 247 9.12 -3.15 18.15
CA GLY A 247 9.92 -4.10 18.90
C GLY A 247 11.42 -3.85 18.73
N THR A 248 12.14 -4.80 18.14
CA THR A 248 13.57 -4.72 17.83
C THR A 248 13.87 -4.15 16.44
N TYR A 249 12.85 -3.92 15.61
CA TYR A 249 12.96 -3.43 14.25
C TYR A 249 12.70 -1.93 14.14
N TYR A 250 13.18 -1.34 13.04
CA TYR A 250 12.81 0.00 12.58
C TYR A 250 12.01 -0.15 11.27
N ALA A 251 10.74 0.25 11.25
CA ALA A 251 9.90 0.12 10.06
C ALA A 251 10.51 0.77 8.82
N CYS A 252 11.24 1.88 8.97
CA CYS A 252 11.88 2.58 7.85
C CYS A 252 13.14 1.90 7.30
N LYS A 253 13.72 0.92 8.00
CA LYS A 253 14.96 0.22 7.60
C LYS A 253 14.73 -1.27 7.37
N ASP A 254 14.05 -1.92 8.32
CA ASP A 254 13.83 -3.37 8.36
C ASP A 254 12.52 -3.76 7.69
N GLY A 255 11.53 -2.83 7.64
CA GLY A 255 10.25 -2.89 6.96
C GLY A 255 10.17 -1.86 5.80
N PRO A 256 8.98 -1.30 5.50
CA PRO A 256 7.70 -1.43 6.21
C PRO A 256 6.99 -2.78 6.03
N VAL A 257 7.47 -3.60 5.08
CA VAL A 257 6.92 -4.92 4.83
C VAL A 257 7.57 -5.94 5.76
N PHE A 258 6.75 -6.57 6.60
CA PHE A 258 7.17 -7.64 7.52
C PHE A 258 6.30 -8.86 7.33
N THR A 259 6.83 -10.07 7.54
CA THR A 259 5.98 -11.22 7.77
C THR A 259 5.34 -11.13 9.15
N TYR A 260 4.13 -11.66 9.30
CA TYR A 260 3.49 -11.71 10.61
C TYR A 260 4.33 -12.51 11.62
N GLU A 261 5.04 -13.54 11.17
CA GLU A 261 5.97 -14.31 12.01
C GLU A 261 7.06 -13.45 12.66
N GLN A 262 7.59 -12.44 11.94
CA GLN A 262 8.63 -11.55 12.46
C GLN A 262 8.15 -10.62 13.58
N ILE A 263 6.86 -10.24 13.57
CA ILE A 263 6.36 -9.17 14.43
C ILE A 263 5.25 -9.60 15.40
N LYS A 264 4.70 -10.80 15.28
CA LYS A 264 3.54 -11.29 16.04
C LYS A 264 3.68 -11.20 17.57
N ASP A 265 4.90 -11.27 18.08
CA ASP A 265 5.18 -11.29 19.51
C ASP A 265 5.36 -9.87 20.10
N PHE A 266 5.30 -8.81 19.27
CA PHE A 266 5.35 -7.44 19.75
C PHE A 266 3.95 -6.93 20.10
N ARG A 267 3.82 -6.28 21.25
CA ARG A 267 2.51 -5.82 21.77
C ARG A 267 1.88 -4.72 20.92
N GLU A 268 2.69 -3.90 20.25
CA GLU A 268 2.31 -2.62 19.60
C GLU A 268 2.11 -2.76 18.08
N ILE A 269 1.92 -3.98 17.57
CA ILE A 269 1.79 -4.18 16.11
C ILE A 269 0.47 -3.65 15.55
N TRP A 270 -0.53 -3.48 16.41
CA TRP A 270 -1.87 -3.02 16.01
C TRP A 270 -2.22 -1.62 16.55
N ASP A 271 -1.23 -0.88 17.09
CA ASP A 271 -1.41 0.47 17.63
C ASP A 271 -1.14 1.55 16.56
#